data_3094cc575e314d7e4791c01a50edf831
#
_entry.id   3094cc575e314d7e4791c01a50edf831
#
_cell.length_a   1.000
_cell.length_b   1.000
_cell.length_c   1.000
_cell.angle_alpha   90.00
_cell.angle_beta   90.00
_cell.angle_gamma   90.00
#
_symmetry.space_group_name_H-M   'P 1'
#
loop_
_entity.id
_entity.type
_entity.pdbx_description
1 polymer ?
#
loop_
_entity_poly.entity_id
_entity_poly.type
_entity_poly.pdbx_seq_one_letter_code
_entity_poly.pdbx_strand_id
1 'polypeptide(L)'
;MSAAWLAIDGLGLTEGSTRIIDGVSLQLGAQRTVVLGPNGAGKSTLLRLIHGLLHPTGGSLRWPQTLSQAMVFQRPVMLRTTALANVIYGLKLKGHTATECEQLARQSLARVGLEGLAKRPARLLSGGEQQRVALARAWALEPQLLILDEPTASLDPASSREVERIINDIAASGARILMTTHNLGQARRIAEEIVFIDRGRIVEQTPVELFFTQPQTEAAQRFLKEESP
;
A
#
# COMPACT_ATOMS: atom_id res chain seq x y z
N MET A 1 15.43 -16.89 -6.97
CA MET A 1 14.50 -15.80 -7.36
C MET A 1 13.10 -16.35 -7.20
N SER A 2 12.24 -15.75 -6.38
CA SER A 2 10.84 -16.19 -6.26
C SER A 2 10.10 -15.91 -7.58
N ALA A 3 9.16 -16.80 -7.95
CA ALA A 3 8.33 -16.57 -9.13
C ALA A 3 7.55 -15.25 -9.01
N ALA A 4 7.46 -14.49 -10.10
CA ALA A 4 6.71 -13.24 -10.12
C ALA A 4 5.22 -13.50 -9.84
N TRP A 5 4.65 -12.76 -8.92
CA TRP A 5 3.23 -12.82 -8.57
C TRP A 5 2.38 -11.80 -9.35
N LEU A 6 3.01 -10.85 -10.01
CA LEU A 6 2.40 -9.91 -10.94
C LEU A 6 3.38 -9.60 -12.07
N ALA A 7 2.90 -9.66 -13.31
CA ALA A 7 3.61 -9.17 -14.49
C ALA A 7 2.80 -8.05 -15.15
N ILE A 8 3.46 -6.95 -15.44
CA ILE A 8 2.91 -5.77 -16.11
C ILE A 8 3.67 -5.60 -17.42
N ASP A 9 2.94 -5.40 -18.51
CA ASP A 9 3.50 -5.27 -19.85
C ASP A 9 2.92 -4.06 -20.58
N GLY A 10 3.75 -3.04 -20.82
CA GLY A 10 3.41 -1.84 -21.56
C GLY A 10 2.25 -1.03 -20.98
N LEU A 11 2.00 -1.09 -19.65
CA LEU A 11 0.84 -0.47 -19.03
C LEU A 11 0.85 1.05 -19.25
N GLY A 12 -0.25 1.58 -19.73
CA GLY A 12 -0.43 3.01 -19.97
C GLY A 12 -1.75 3.53 -19.44
N LEU A 13 -1.74 4.78 -18.96
CA LEU A 13 -2.94 5.54 -18.63
C LEU A 13 -2.78 6.97 -19.15
N THR A 14 -3.74 7.39 -19.99
CA THR A 14 -3.82 8.76 -20.52
C THR A 14 -5.16 9.35 -20.11
N GLU A 15 -5.15 10.55 -19.54
CA GLU A 15 -6.34 11.34 -19.22
C GLU A 15 -6.31 12.65 -20.03
N GLY A 16 -7.24 12.81 -20.96
CA GLY A 16 -7.23 13.90 -21.94
C GLY A 16 -5.95 13.84 -22.79
N SER A 17 -5.12 14.88 -22.73
CA SER A 17 -3.81 14.93 -23.41
C SER A 17 -2.64 14.51 -22.54
N THR A 18 -2.88 14.23 -21.25
CA THR A 18 -1.81 13.95 -20.28
C THR A 18 -1.62 12.45 -20.12
N ARG A 19 -0.40 11.98 -20.41
CA ARG A 19 0.01 10.61 -20.15
C ARG A 19 0.52 10.51 -18.73
N ILE A 20 -0.25 9.85 -17.84
CA ILE A 20 0.06 9.70 -16.41
C ILE A 20 0.95 8.48 -16.17
N ILE A 21 0.65 7.37 -16.85
CA ILE A 21 1.47 6.15 -16.87
C ILE A 21 1.83 5.88 -18.32
N ASP A 22 3.12 5.66 -18.57
CA ASP A 22 3.69 5.61 -19.92
C ASP A 22 4.52 4.34 -20.14
N GLY A 23 3.86 3.30 -20.64
CA GLY A 23 4.51 2.08 -21.07
C GLY A 23 5.21 1.32 -19.94
N VAL A 24 4.63 1.30 -18.74
CA VAL A 24 5.21 0.61 -17.58
C VAL A 24 5.23 -0.89 -17.81
N SER A 25 6.45 -1.47 -17.76
CA SER A 25 6.67 -2.91 -17.75
C SER A 25 7.49 -3.28 -16.53
N LEU A 26 6.97 -4.24 -15.73
CA LEU A 26 7.64 -4.67 -14.51
C LEU A 26 7.15 -6.05 -14.05
N GLN A 27 7.98 -6.77 -13.29
CA GLN A 27 7.63 -8.03 -12.66
C GLN A 27 7.85 -7.93 -11.15
N LEU A 28 6.81 -8.17 -10.37
CA LEU A 28 6.89 -8.16 -8.91
C LEU A 28 7.01 -9.58 -8.38
N GLY A 29 8.10 -9.85 -7.65
CA GLY A 29 8.40 -11.16 -7.05
C GLY A 29 8.66 -11.07 -5.54
N ALA A 30 9.15 -9.93 -5.06
CA ALA A 30 9.43 -9.70 -3.64
C ALA A 30 8.15 -9.70 -2.78
N GLN A 31 8.30 -10.04 -1.50
CA GLN A 31 7.18 -9.97 -0.56
C GLN A 31 6.83 -8.51 -0.23
N ARG A 32 7.82 -7.63 -0.13
CA ARG A 32 7.64 -6.22 0.22
C ARG A 32 8.29 -5.32 -0.83
N THR A 33 7.46 -4.77 -1.70
CA THR A 33 7.88 -3.83 -2.75
C THR A 33 7.43 -2.43 -2.39
N VAL A 34 8.36 -1.47 -2.43
CA VAL A 34 8.05 -0.05 -2.23
C VAL A 34 8.29 0.71 -3.53
N VAL A 35 7.28 1.47 -3.94
CA VAL A 35 7.33 2.37 -5.10
C VAL A 35 7.76 3.74 -4.63
N LEU A 36 8.94 4.19 -5.05
CA LEU A 36 9.50 5.52 -4.81
C LEU A 36 9.44 6.39 -6.06
N GLY A 37 9.49 7.69 -5.87
CA GLY A 37 9.56 8.68 -6.96
C GLY A 37 9.03 10.03 -6.55
N PRO A 38 9.30 11.07 -7.35
CA PRO A 38 8.84 12.44 -7.09
C PRO A 38 7.32 12.55 -6.95
N ASN A 39 6.85 13.67 -6.39
CA ASN A 39 5.43 14.00 -6.39
C ASN A 39 4.93 14.15 -7.82
N GLY A 40 3.75 13.58 -8.14
CA GLY A 40 3.21 13.58 -9.50
C GLY A 40 3.82 12.55 -10.45
N ALA A 41 4.77 11.71 -10.01
CA ALA A 41 5.40 10.69 -10.88
C ALA A 41 4.47 9.55 -11.32
N GLY A 42 3.24 9.45 -10.75
CA GLY A 42 2.27 8.40 -11.10
C GLY A 42 2.16 7.26 -10.08
N LYS A 43 2.82 7.35 -8.91
CA LYS A 43 2.84 6.29 -7.87
C LYS A 43 1.43 5.79 -7.49
N SER A 44 0.58 6.67 -6.99
CA SER A 44 -0.79 6.33 -6.57
C SER A 44 -1.64 5.82 -7.73
N THR A 45 -1.42 6.36 -8.93
CA THR A 45 -2.10 5.92 -10.15
C THR A 45 -1.71 4.49 -10.52
N LEU A 46 -0.42 4.16 -10.44
CA LEU A 46 0.07 2.80 -10.66
C LEU A 46 -0.56 1.82 -9.67
N LEU A 47 -0.61 2.16 -8.37
CA LEU A 47 -1.24 1.31 -7.36
C LEU A 47 -2.74 1.08 -7.65
N ARG A 48 -3.46 2.12 -8.05
CA ARG A 48 -4.88 2.02 -8.40
C ARG A 48 -5.15 1.20 -9.66
N LEU A 49 -4.25 1.27 -10.65
CA LEU A 49 -4.29 0.40 -11.83
C LEU A 49 -4.06 -1.06 -11.44
N ILE A 50 -3.05 -1.33 -10.60
CA ILE A 50 -2.75 -2.67 -10.09
C ILE A 50 -3.93 -3.24 -9.29
N HIS A 51 -4.56 -2.42 -8.44
CA HIS A 51 -5.75 -2.83 -7.68
C HIS A 51 -7.00 -3.05 -8.56
N GLY A 52 -7.05 -2.48 -9.76
CA GLY A 52 -8.23 -2.49 -10.63
C GLY A 52 -9.26 -1.39 -10.36
N LEU A 53 -8.90 -0.36 -9.58
CA LEU A 53 -9.72 0.83 -9.36
C LEU A 53 -9.69 1.79 -10.55
N LEU A 54 -8.65 1.71 -11.38
CA LEU A 54 -8.54 2.41 -12.66
C LEU A 54 -8.34 1.38 -13.77
N HIS A 55 -8.85 1.68 -14.95
CA HIS A 55 -8.66 0.87 -16.14
C HIS A 55 -7.54 1.47 -16.98
N PRO A 56 -6.54 0.68 -17.43
CA PRO A 56 -5.50 1.19 -18.29
C PRO A 56 -6.05 1.55 -19.67
N THR A 57 -5.42 2.52 -20.33
CA THR A 57 -5.71 2.88 -21.73
C THR A 57 -4.86 2.06 -22.72
N GLY A 58 -3.87 1.31 -22.23
CA GLY A 58 -3.01 0.42 -23.01
C GLY A 58 -2.22 -0.53 -22.12
N GLY A 59 -1.66 -1.55 -22.73
CA GLY A 59 -0.90 -2.59 -22.01
C GLY A 59 -1.76 -3.59 -21.26
N SER A 60 -1.13 -4.40 -20.43
CA SER A 60 -1.82 -5.45 -19.67
C SER A 60 -1.20 -5.73 -18.31
N LEU A 61 -2.05 -6.22 -17.38
CA LEU A 61 -1.62 -6.80 -16.11
C LEU A 61 -1.95 -8.29 -16.12
N ARG A 62 -0.97 -9.12 -15.76
CA ARG A 62 -1.13 -10.57 -15.69
C ARG A 62 -0.85 -11.04 -14.27
N TRP A 63 -1.84 -11.72 -13.70
CA TRP A 63 -1.77 -12.39 -12.42
C TRP A 63 -1.64 -13.88 -12.66
N PRO A 64 -0.52 -14.55 -12.31
CA PRO A 64 -0.39 -16.02 -12.43
C PRO A 64 -1.48 -16.77 -11.68
N GLN A 65 -1.97 -16.18 -10.57
CA GLN A 65 -3.15 -16.63 -9.86
C GLN A 65 -3.92 -15.42 -9.33
N THR A 66 -5.23 -15.53 -9.21
CA THR A 66 -6.05 -14.49 -8.60
C THR A 66 -5.71 -14.37 -7.12
N LEU A 67 -5.34 -13.15 -6.69
CA LEU A 67 -5.03 -12.84 -5.31
C LEU A 67 -6.15 -12.02 -4.69
N SER A 68 -6.50 -12.34 -3.42
CA SER A 68 -7.34 -11.46 -2.62
C SER A 68 -6.55 -10.19 -2.29
N GLN A 69 -7.14 -9.03 -2.57
CA GLN A 69 -6.47 -7.74 -2.43
C GLN A 69 -7.23 -6.83 -1.48
N ALA A 70 -6.49 -6.01 -0.75
CA ALA A 70 -7.03 -4.88 0.00
C ALA A 70 -6.17 -3.64 -0.24
N MET A 71 -6.80 -2.46 -0.29
CA MET A 71 -6.08 -1.20 -0.45
C MET A 71 -6.41 -0.24 0.70
N VAL A 72 -5.37 0.40 1.22
CA VAL A 72 -5.46 1.48 2.20
C VAL A 72 -4.90 2.75 1.57
N PHE A 73 -5.72 3.79 1.55
CA PHE A 73 -5.40 5.08 0.95
C PHE A 73 -4.65 5.99 1.93
N GLN A 74 -3.94 6.96 1.42
CA GLN A 74 -3.26 8.01 2.18
C GLN A 74 -4.20 8.70 3.18
N ARG A 75 -5.43 8.99 2.77
CA ARG A 75 -6.50 9.49 3.66
C ARG A 75 -7.59 8.44 3.75
N PRO A 76 -7.64 7.66 4.84
CA PRO A 76 -8.60 6.58 4.95
C PRO A 76 -10.04 7.11 5.07
N VAL A 77 -10.93 6.53 4.29
CA VAL A 77 -12.37 6.86 4.38
C VAL A 77 -12.97 6.12 5.57
N MET A 78 -13.49 6.89 6.54
CA MET A 78 -14.22 6.35 7.68
C MET A 78 -15.74 6.45 7.45
N LEU A 79 -16.43 5.33 7.58
CA LEU A 79 -17.88 5.29 7.60
C LEU A 79 -18.41 6.05 8.84
N ARG A 80 -19.60 6.65 8.73
CA ARG A 80 -20.26 7.39 9.85
C ARG A 80 -20.79 6.42 10.90
N THR A 81 -19.91 5.63 11.50
CA THR A 81 -20.22 4.63 12.51
C THR A 81 -19.00 4.40 13.42
N THR A 82 -19.07 3.43 14.33
CA THR A 82 -17.97 3.10 15.25
C THR A 82 -16.76 2.48 14.54
N ALA A 83 -15.59 2.48 15.23
CA ALA A 83 -14.40 1.78 14.73
C ALA A 83 -14.68 0.31 14.45
N LEU A 84 -15.35 -0.38 15.37
CA LEU A 84 -15.75 -1.79 15.21
C LEU A 84 -16.62 -2.00 13.98
N ALA A 85 -17.66 -1.17 13.79
CA ALA A 85 -18.56 -1.32 12.65
C ALA A 85 -17.89 -1.01 11.31
N ASN A 86 -16.83 -0.17 11.29
CA ASN A 86 -16.00 0.03 10.10
C ASN A 86 -15.26 -1.25 9.68
N VAL A 87 -14.78 -2.04 10.62
CA VAL A 87 -14.13 -3.33 10.33
C VAL A 87 -15.16 -4.38 9.94
N ILE A 88 -16.29 -4.48 10.68
CA ILE A 88 -17.38 -5.40 10.40
C ILE A 88 -17.92 -5.23 8.97
N TYR A 89 -17.95 -4.00 8.44
CA TYR A 89 -18.48 -3.74 7.10
C TYR A 89 -17.77 -4.57 6.02
N GLY A 90 -16.44 -4.64 6.05
CA GLY A 90 -15.67 -5.44 5.10
C GLY A 90 -15.93 -6.96 5.24
N LEU A 91 -16.02 -7.45 6.47
CA LEU A 91 -16.27 -8.86 6.77
C LEU A 91 -17.66 -9.33 6.29
N LYS A 92 -18.69 -8.48 6.45
CA LYS A 92 -20.03 -8.76 5.91
C LYS A 92 -20.04 -8.97 4.40
N LEU A 93 -19.24 -8.20 3.67
CA LEU A 93 -19.12 -8.34 2.20
C LEU A 93 -18.46 -9.67 1.80
N LYS A 94 -17.68 -10.28 2.70
CA LYS A 94 -17.12 -11.65 2.51
C LYS A 94 -18.09 -12.78 2.89
N GLY A 95 -19.27 -12.46 3.39
CA GLY A 95 -20.31 -13.46 3.71
C GLY A 95 -20.19 -14.08 5.11
N HIS A 96 -19.37 -13.51 6.02
CA HIS A 96 -19.30 -13.95 7.42
C HIS A 96 -20.61 -13.70 8.17
N THR A 97 -20.95 -14.57 9.11
CA THR A 97 -22.09 -14.39 10.02
C THR A 97 -21.88 -13.18 10.93
N ALA A 98 -22.94 -12.67 11.54
CA ALA A 98 -22.84 -11.52 12.44
C ALA A 98 -21.90 -11.78 13.62
N THR A 99 -21.92 -12.98 14.20
CA THR A 99 -21.07 -13.39 15.32
C THR A 99 -19.60 -13.45 14.91
N GLU A 100 -19.31 -14.09 13.77
CA GLU A 100 -17.94 -14.14 13.22
C GLU A 100 -17.41 -12.74 12.90
N CYS A 101 -18.24 -11.90 12.26
CA CYS A 101 -17.86 -10.50 11.96
C CYS A 101 -17.46 -9.74 13.23
N GLU A 102 -18.23 -9.85 14.32
CA GLU A 102 -17.90 -9.17 15.56
C GLU A 102 -16.62 -9.70 16.19
N GLN A 103 -16.45 -11.01 16.25
CA GLN A 103 -15.24 -11.64 16.80
C GLN A 103 -13.99 -11.25 16.01
N LEU A 104 -13.99 -11.41 14.69
CA LEU A 104 -12.87 -11.08 13.82
C LEU A 104 -12.55 -9.59 13.84
N ALA A 105 -13.56 -8.73 13.88
CA ALA A 105 -13.36 -7.28 13.95
C ALA A 105 -12.72 -6.86 15.27
N ARG A 106 -13.13 -7.43 16.42
CA ARG A 106 -12.50 -7.17 17.72
C ARG A 106 -11.06 -7.63 17.75
N GLN A 107 -10.77 -8.82 17.24
CA GLN A 107 -9.40 -9.34 17.12
C GLN A 107 -8.53 -8.42 16.26
N SER A 108 -9.06 -7.96 15.12
CA SER A 108 -8.32 -7.06 14.22
C SER A 108 -8.07 -5.69 14.87
N LEU A 109 -9.02 -5.14 15.63
CA LEU A 109 -8.80 -3.91 16.39
C LEU A 109 -7.78 -4.10 17.51
N ALA A 110 -7.77 -5.25 18.19
CA ALA A 110 -6.78 -5.57 19.22
C ALA A 110 -5.36 -5.63 18.63
N ARG A 111 -5.18 -6.28 17.46
CA ARG A 111 -3.90 -6.36 16.75
C ARG A 111 -3.29 -4.98 16.42
N VAL A 112 -4.14 -3.98 16.17
CA VAL A 112 -3.70 -2.61 15.88
C VAL A 112 -3.75 -1.69 17.12
N GLY A 113 -3.97 -2.23 18.33
CA GLY A 113 -3.98 -1.48 19.58
C GLY A 113 -5.19 -0.55 19.76
N LEU A 114 -6.33 -0.89 19.17
CA LEU A 114 -7.55 -0.05 19.21
C LEU A 114 -8.76 -0.74 19.85
N GLU A 115 -8.57 -1.82 20.61
CA GLU A 115 -9.67 -2.56 21.24
C GLU A 115 -10.52 -1.66 22.16
N GLY A 116 -9.87 -0.83 22.98
CA GLY A 116 -10.53 0.12 23.87
C GLY A 116 -11.34 1.21 23.16
N LEU A 117 -11.09 1.43 21.87
CA LEU A 117 -11.76 2.42 21.03
C LEU A 117 -12.83 1.82 20.10
N ALA A 118 -13.12 0.52 20.24
CA ALA A 118 -14.03 -0.21 19.35
C ALA A 118 -15.41 0.46 19.18
N LYS A 119 -15.97 1.03 20.26
CA LYS A 119 -17.28 1.69 20.27
C LYS A 119 -17.22 3.19 19.91
N ARG A 120 -16.03 3.79 19.79
CA ARG A 120 -15.86 5.21 19.48
C ARG A 120 -16.24 5.48 18.01
N PRO A 121 -16.96 6.60 17.71
CA PRO A 121 -17.21 6.99 16.33
C PRO A 121 -15.90 7.17 15.57
N ALA A 122 -15.73 6.43 14.45
CA ALA A 122 -14.47 6.36 13.75
C ALA A 122 -13.97 7.71 13.21
N ARG A 123 -14.90 8.62 12.89
CA ARG A 123 -14.56 9.98 12.43
C ARG A 123 -14.01 10.91 13.52
N LEU A 124 -14.20 10.56 14.80
CA LEU A 124 -13.69 11.31 15.95
C LEU A 124 -12.35 10.79 16.46
N LEU A 125 -11.80 9.79 15.79
CA LEU A 125 -10.45 9.26 16.02
C LEU A 125 -9.40 10.22 15.44
N SER A 126 -8.21 10.24 16.03
CA SER A 126 -7.04 10.92 15.45
C SER A 126 -6.66 10.35 14.09
N GLY A 127 -5.87 11.07 13.29
CA GLY A 127 -5.42 10.59 11.98
C GLY A 127 -4.70 9.24 12.04
N GLY A 128 -3.81 9.06 13.02
CA GLY A 128 -3.12 7.79 13.23
C GLY A 128 -4.04 6.66 13.67
N GLU A 129 -5.05 6.94 14.53
CA GLU A 129 -6.06 5.96 14.91
C GLU A 129 -6.95 5.58 13.72
N GLN A 130 -7.36 6.55 12.88
CA GLN A 130 -8.12 6.27 11.66
C GLN A 130 -7.33 5.39 10.68
N GLN A 131 -6.03 5.66 10.53
CA GLN A 131 -5.15 4.85 9.69
C GLN A 131 -5.05 3.42 10.22
N ARG A 132 -4.94 3.24 11.54
CA ARG A 132 -4.93 1.92 12.17
C ARG A 132 -6.28 1.20 12.04
N VAL A 133 -7.42 1.91 12.09
CA VAL A 133 -8.74 1.31 11.77
C VAL A 133 -8.80 0.85 10.31
N ALA A 134 -8.25 1.62 9.37
CA ALA A 134 -8.20 1.21 7.96
C ALA A 134 -7.33 -0.03 7.75
N LEU A 135 -6.18 -0.11 8.43
CA LEU A 135 -5.33 -1.31 8.43
C LEU A 135 -6.05 -2.52 9.07
N ALA A 136 -6.73 -2.33 10.22
CA ALA A 136 -7.52 -3.39 10.84
C ALA A 136 -8.62 -3.91 9.91
N ARG A 137 -9.32 -2.99 9.21
CA ARG A 137 -10.34 -3.35 8.21
C ARG A 137 -9.76 -4.15 7.04
N ALA A 138 -8.58 -3.76 6.56
CA ALA A 138 -7.88 -4.48 5.49
C ALA A 138 -7.37 -5.85 5.99
N TRP A 139 -6.74 -5.90 7.16
CA TRP A 139 -6.18 -7.13 7.73
C TRP A 139 -7.25 -8.16 8.09
N ALA A 140 -8.42 -7.72 8.57
CA ALA A 140 -9.55 -8.61 8.86
C ALA A 140 -10.00 -9.42 7.65
N LEU A 141 -9.72 -8.94 6.44
CA LEU A 141 -10.03 -9.64 5.19
C LEU A 141 -8.97 -10.69 4.80
N GLU A 142 -7.88 -10.79 5.55
CA GLU A 142 -6.76 -11.69 5.28
C GLU A 142 -6.28 -11.59 3.80
N PRO A 143 -5.89 -10.40 3.35
CA PRO A 143 -5.52 -10.22 1.96
C PRO A 143 -4.19 -10.92 1.66
N GLN A 144 -4.09 -11.52 0.47
CA GLN A 144 -2.83 -12.04 -0.05
C GLN A 144 -1.91 -10.91 -0.57
N LEU A 145 -2.52 -9.77 -0.94
CA LEU A 145 -1.83 -8.54 -1.33
C LEU A 145 -2.45 -7.34 -0.63
N LEU A 146 -1.66 -6.64 0.18
CA LEU A 146 -2.01 -5.36 0.78
C LEU A 146 -1.33 -4.23 0.01
N ILE A 147 -2.14 -3.33 -0.55
CA ILE A 147 -1.68 -2.16 -1.28
C ILE A 147 -1.85 -0.93 -0.39
N LEU A 148 -0.78 -0.14 -0.23
CA LEU A 148 -0.71 0.98 0.70
C LEU A 148 -0.26 2.25 -0.05
N ASP A 149 -1.14 3.23 -0.15
CA ASP A 149 -0.82 4.52 -0.78
C ASP A 149 -0.43 5.52 0.29
N GLU A 150 0.86 5.77 0.48
CA GLU A 150 1.45 6.69 1.47
C GLU A 150 0.85 6.55 2.89
N PRO A 151 0.89 5.37 3.53
CA PRO A 151 0.10 5.06 4.72
C PRO A 151 0.49 5.87 5.97
N THR A 152 1.61 6.56 5.97
CA THR A 152 2.09 7.37 7.10
C THR A 152 2.19 8.86 6.81
N ALA A 153 1.78 9.27 5.60
CA ALA A 153 1.77 10.69 5.26
C ALA A 153 0.86 11.47 6.21
N SER A 154 1.35 12.59 6.71
CA SER A 154 0.64 13.46 7.66
C SER A 154 0.43 12.86 9.07
N LEU A 155 1.15 11.81 9.44
CA LEU A 155 1.17 11.26 10.79
C LEU A 155 2.38 11.78 11.57
N ASP A 156 2.21 11.90 12.88
CA ASP A 156 3.34 12.15 13.78
C ASP A 156 4.30 10.94 13.82
N PRO A 157 5.56 11.13 14.27
CA PRO A 157 6.56 10.07 14.25
C PRO A 157 6.19 8.82 15.08
N ALA A 158 5.41 8.98 16.17
CA ALA A 158 5.01 7.85 17.01
C ALA A 158 3.93 7.02 16.30
N SER A 159 2.90 7.70 15.75
CA SER A 159 1.85 7.07 14.95
C SER A 159 2.42 6.39 13.69
N SER A 160 3.41 7.01 13.04
CA SER A 160 4.08 6.43 11.87
C SER A 160 4.78 5.11 12.21
N ARG A 161 5.54 5.06 13.31
CA ARG A 161 6.21 3.82 13.77
C ARG A 161 5.20 2.71 14.07
N GLU A 162 4.07 3.04 14.68
CA GLU A 162 3.02 2.06 14.97
C GLU A 162 2.39 1.51 13.70
N VAL A 163 2.12 2.36 12.70
CA VAL A 163 1.65 1.92 11.37
C VAL A 163 2.68 1.03 10.68
N GLU A 164 3.97 1.37 10.73
CA GLU A 164 5.04 0.53 10.18
C GLU A 164 5.11 -0.85 10.87
N ARG A 165 4.98 -0.90 12.19
CA ARG A 165 4.91 -2.16 12.95
C ARG A 165 3.75 -3.02 12.45
N ILE A 166 2.56 -2.45 12.34
CA ILE A 166 1.37 -3.16 11.86
C ILE A 166 1.57 -3.69 10.43
N ILE A 167 2.17 -2.90 9.53
CA ILE A 167 2.48 -3.34 8.16
C ILE A 167 3.43 -4.55 8.18
N ASN A 168 4.46 -4.52 9.02
CA ASN A 168 5.38 -5.65 9.17
C ASN A 168 4.68 -6.90 9.75
N ASP A 169 3.77 -6.73 10.71
CA ASP A 169 2.99 -7.84 11.28
C ASP A 169 2.07 -8.48 10.21
N ILE A 170 1.46 -7.65 9.34
CA ILE A 170 0.67 -8.12 8.20
C ILE A 170 1.55 -8.90 7.20
N ALA A 171 2.74 -8.37 6.88
CA ALA A 171 3.70 -9.08 6.02
C ALA A 171 4.15 -10.41 6.63
N ALA A 172 4.44 -10.44 7.94
CA ALA A 172 4.81 -11.66 8.67
C ALA A 172 3.68 -12.71 8.69
N SER A 173 2.42 -12.30 8.56
CA SER A 173 1.29 -13.23 8.40
C SER A 173 1.17 -13.84 6.98
N GLY A 174 2.09 -13.51 6.06
CA GLY A 174 2.17 -14.07 4.71
C GLY A 174 1.64 -13.19 3.59
N ALA A 175 1.09 -12.01 3.91
CA ALA A 175 0.64 -11.06 2.88
C ALA A 175 1.81 -10.43 2.14
N ARG A 176 1.65 -10.19 0.84
CA ARG A 176 2.54 -9.32 0.07
C ARG A 176 2.18 -7.87 0.31
N ILE A 177 3.19 -7.02 0.36
CA ILE A 177 3.02 -5.57 0.53
C ILE A 177 3.48 -4.85 -0.74
N LEU A 178 2.62 -4.02 -1.29
CA LEU A 178 2.96 -3.05 -2.32
C LEU A 178 2.63 -1.67 -1.80
N MET A 179 3.64 -0.83 -1.57
CA MET A 179 3.47 0.45 -0.88
C MET A 179 4.12 1.60 -1.63
N THR A 180 3.50 2.78 -1.60
CA THR A 180 4.15 4.04 -1.94
C THR A 180 4.55 4.79 -0.68
N THR A 181 5.65 5.52 -0.73
CA THR A 181 6.04 6.50 0.27
C THR A 181 6.98 7.53 -0.34
N HIS A 182 7.05 8.71 0.26
CA HIS A 182 8.10 9.69 0.00
C HIS A 182 9.17 9.69 1.10
N ASN A 183 8.98 8.92 2.18
CA ASN A 183 9.93 8.83 3.28
C ASN A 183 10.99 7.74 3.00
N LEU A 184 12.21 8.14 2.65
CA LEU A 184 13.33 7.25 2.33
C LEU A 184 13.69 6.33 3.51
N GLY A 185 13.65 6.84 4.74
CA GLY A 185 13.91 6.04 5.94
C GLY A 185 12.87 4.93 6.13
N GLN A 186 11.59 5.20 5.86
CA GLN A 186 10.54 4.20 5.88
C GLN A 186 10.73 3.16 4.77
N ALA A 187 11.00 3.60 3.54
CA ALA A 187 11.27 2.69 2.43
C ALA A 187 12.40 1.72 2.76
N ARG A 188 13.50 2.21 3.34
CA ARG A 188 14.65 1.40 3.74
C ARG A 188 14.34 0.37 4.83
N ARG A 189 13.43 0.69 5.77
CA ARG A 189 13.03 -0.24 6.84
C ARG A 189 12.04 -1.32 6.40
N ILE A 190 11.18 -1.01 5.43
CA ILE A 190 10.07 -1.90 5.05
C ILE A 190 10.39 -2.73 3.82
N ALA A 191 11.03 -2.13 2.79
CA ALA A 191 11.20 -2.75 1.50
C ALA A 191 12.21 -3.90 1.48
N GLU A 192 11.95 -4.87 0.63
CA GLU A 192 12.95 -5.83 0.09
C GLU A 192 13.40 -5.36 -1.30
N GLU A 193 12.47 -4.75 -2.04
CA GLU A 193 12.67 -4.26 -3.40
C GLU A 193 12.12 -2.85 -3.55
N ILE A 194 12.85 -2.01 -4.28
CA ILE A 194 12.41 -0.67 -4.68
C ILE A 194 12.07 -0.70 -6.18
N VAL A 195 10.93 -0.11 -6.50
CA VAL A 195 10.52 0.26 -7.86
C VAL A 195 10.54 1.78 -7.92
N PHE A 196 11.48 2.35 -8.67
CA PHE A 196 11.58 3.79 -8.83
C PHE A 196 10.85 4.24 -10.09
N ILE A 197 9.85 5.12 -9.90
CA ILE A 197 9.05 5.68 -10.98
C ILE A 197 9.31 7.18 -11.12
N ASP A 198 9.55 7.64 -12.34
CA ASP A 198 9.66 9.04 -12.70
C ASP A 198 8.84 9.32 -13.97
N ARG A 199 8.04 10.39 -13.94
CA ARG A 199 7.21 10.84 -15.08
C ARG A 199 6.41 9.72 -15.74
N GLY A 200 5.78 8.87 -14.92
CA GLY A 200 4.94 7.76 -15.39
C GLY A 200 5.68 6.53 -15.90
N ARG A 201 7.02 6.49 -15.83
CA ARG A 201 7.84 5.37 -16.30
C ARG A 201 8.63 4.73 -15.15
N ILE A 202 8.76 3.41 -15.19
CA ILE A 202 9.69 2.74 -14.29
C ILE A 202 11.11 2.98 -14.80
N VAL A 203 11.92 3.58 -13.94
CA VAL A 203 13.30 3.96 -14.24
C VAL A 203 14.29 2.96 -13.66
N GLU A 204 13.96 2.40 -12.49
CA GLU A 204 14.81 1.42 -11.82
C GLU A 204 13.97 0.45 -10.99
N GLN A 205 14.34 -0.84 -11.00
CA GLN A 205 13.81 -1.88 -10.12
C GLN A 205 14.99 -2.66 -9.56
N THR A 206 15.17 -2.62 -8.23
CA THR A 206 16.38 -3.17 -7.62
C THR A 206 16.14 -3.52 -6.13
N PRO A 207 16.91 -4.44 -5.54
CA PRO A 207 16.90 -4.68 -4.10
C PRO A 207 17.15 -3.38 -3.31
N VAL A 208 16.48 -3.25 -2.16
CA VAL A 208 16.51 -2.02 -1.35
C VAL A 208 17.92 -1.56 -1.02
N GLU A 209 18.81 -2.47 -0.64
CA GLU A 209 20.20 -2.12 -0.27
C GLU A 209 20.97 -1.50 -1.46
N LEU A 210 20.78 -2.04 -2.67
CA LEU A 210 21.43 -1.52 -3.87
C LEU A 210 20.87 -0.15 -4.25
N PHE A 211 19.56 0.06 -4.15
CA PHE A 211 18.96 1.36 -4.43
C PHE A 211 19.56 2.48 -3.61
N PHE A 212 19.80 2.24 -2.32
CA PHE A 212 20.32 3.25 -1.40
C PHE A 212 21.85 3.38 -1.40
N THR A 213 22.60 2.37 -1.86
CA THR A 213 24.07 2.39 -1.84
C THR A 213 24.67 2.63 -3.23
N GLN A 214 24.04 2.10 -4.27
CA GLN A 214 24.55 2.14 -5.64
C GLN A 214 23.39 2.31 -6.64
N PRO A 215 22.62 3.43 -6.59
CA PRO A 215 21.55 3.68 -7.54
C PRO A 215 22.10 3.71 -8.97
N GLN A 216 21.47 2.96 -9.87
CA GLN A 216 22.00 2.71 -11.22
C GLN A 216 21.69 3.84 -12.20
N THR A 217 20.65 4.63 -11.92
CA THR A 217 20.20 5.69 -12.82
C THR A 217 20.47 7.09 -12.26
N GLU A 218 20.77 8.04 -13.15
CA GLU A 218 20.95 9.44 -12.74
C GLU A 218 19.69 10.03 -12.06
N ALA A 219 18.51 9.59 -12.49
CA ALA A 219 17.25 10.03 -11.89
C ALA A 219 17.13 9.57 -10.43
N ALA A 220 17.46 8.30 -10.14
CA ALA A 220 17.47 7.78 -8.77
C ALA A 220 18.53 8.46 -7.90
N GLN A 221 19.74 8.72 -8.47
CA GLN A 221 20.82 9.42 -7.77
C GLN A 221 20.41 10.85 -7.39
N ARG A 222 19.78 11.59 -8.30
CA ARG A 222 19.26 12.94 -8.03
C ARG A 222 18.18 12.91 -6.96
N PHE A 223 17.20 12.02 -7.11
CA PHE A 223 16.11 11.86 -6.16
C PHE A 223 16.63 11.59 -4.74
N LEU A 224 17.59 10.68 -4.59
CA LEU A 224 18.17 10.38 -3.28
C LEU A 224 18.93 11.57 -2.68
N LYS A 225 19.60 12.41 -3.50
CA LYS A 225 20.28 13.61 -3.03
C LYS A 225 19.32 14.71 -2.60
N GLU A 226 18.19 14.86 -3.29
CA GLU A 226 17.18 15.88 -3.02
C GLU A 226 16.33 15.56 -1.79
N GLU A 227 16.04 14.28 -1.57
CA GLU A 227 15.20 13.80 -0.45
C GLU A 227 16.01 13.35 0.78
N SER A 228 17.35 13.30 0.67
CA SER A 228 18.21 13.05 1.85
C SER A 228 18.40 14.34 2.64
N PRO A 229 18.17 14.34 3.97
CA PRO A 229 18.33 15.51 4.83
C PRO A 229 19.77 15.98 4.92
#